data_995f03f1b015aa85e3ac4c76fb3e7603
#
_entry.id   995f03f1b015aa85e3ac4c76fb3e7603
#
_cell.length_a   1.000
_cell.length_b   1.000
_cell.length_c   1.000
_cell.angle_alpha   90.00
_cell.angle_beta   90.00
_cell.angle_gamma   90.00
#
_symmetry.space_group_name_H-M   'P 1'
#
loop_
_entity.id
_entity.type
_entity.pdbx_description
1 polymer ?
#
loop_
_entity_poly.entity_id
_entity_poly.type
_entity_poly.pdbx_seq_one_letter_code
_entity_poly.pdbx_strand_id
1 'polypeptide(L)'
;MKLFISCVLGLLFCAQAHAQLLIAPTRFVLDADTSVTEKIVVENNSDQPIRLEIKPIYRPIKATGLVRTDANVTESENIANWIKVSPPIIRELKPNQRRTVRLRMNALPDDMPDGEYRAYLWFSPIAKAKELSELDLSAKGQSNNGSAFQLNFHINSYVPVYVQKGKQVQDVKFTCENQSLTIRNDGNFQFNAKLNVDDHSEKLVLLRNAELSKSFPIGSKVSLLQDEQSLHECIL
;
A
#
# COMPACT_ATOMS: atom_id res chain seq x y z
N MET A 1 -45.17 -9.00 -15.89
CA MET A 1 -44.54 -10.22 -15.33
C MET A 1 -43.22 -10.59 -15.99
N LYS A 2 -43.04 -10.50 -17.31
CA LYS A 2 -41.76 -10.80 -18.01
C LYS A 2 -40.63 -9.81 -17.69
N LEU A 3 -40.92 -8.54 -17.42
CA LEU A 3 -39.91 -7.53 -17.08
C LEU A 3 -39.29 -7.75 -15.67
N PHE A 4 -40.11 -8.21 -14.72
CA PHE A 4 -39.65 -8.49 -13.35
C PHE A 4 -38.71 -9.68 -13.27
N ILE A 5 -38.94 -10.70 -14.09
CA ILE A 5 -38.07 -11.90 -14.16
C ILE A 5 -36.71 -11.56 -14.74
N SER A 6 -36.63 -10.64 -15.72
CA SER A 6 -35.37 -10.19 -16.32
C SER A 6 -34.51 -9.38 -15.35
N CYS A 7 -35.10 -8.56 -14.47
CA CYS A 7 -34.36 -7.82 -13.44
C CYS A 7 -33.82 -8.73 -12.32
N VAL A 8 -34.55 -9.76 -11.93
CA VAL A 8 -34.12 -10.70 -10.90
C VAL A 8 -33.00 -11.60 -11.41
N LEU A 9 -33.02 -11.97 -12.68
CA LEU A 9 -31.93 -12.77 -13.29
C LEU A 9 -30.63 -11.97 -13.45
N GLY A 10 -30.70 -10.65 -13.64
CA GLY A 10 -29.55 -9.76 -13.72
C GLY A 10 -28.82 -9.54 -12.37
N LEU A 11 -29.55 -9.63 -11.25
CA LEU A 11 -29.00 -9.47 -9.91
C LEU A 11 -28.22 -10.72 -9.41
N LEU A 12 -28.40 -11.88 -10.03
CA LEU A 12 -27.71 -13.13 -9.68
C LEU A 12 -26.28 -13.24 -10.26
N PHE A 13 -25.90 -12.36 -11.17
CA PHE A 13 -24.55 -12.28 -11.76
C PHE A 13 -23.63 -11.22 -11.13
N CYS A 14 -23.82 -10.90 -9.84
CA CYS A 14 -22.77 -10.20 -9.09
C CYS A 14 -21.58 -11.15 -8.98
N ALA A 15 -20.66 -11.10 -9.96
CA ALA A 15 -19.38 -11.77 -9.90
C ALA A 15 -18.66 -11.32 -8.63
N GLN A 16 -18.48 -12.23 -7.68
CA GLN A 16 -17.74 -11.97 -6.45
C GLN A 16 -16.26 -11.77 -6.82
N ALA A 17 -15.80 -10.53 -6.82
CA ALA A 17 -14.39 -10.23 -6.94
C ALA A 17 -13.70 -10.64 -5.64
N HIS A 18 -13.14 -11.84 -5.59
CA HIS A 18 -12.32 -12.28 -4.48
C HIS A 18 -10.89 -11.78 -4.67
N ALA A 19 -10.36 -11.06 -3.68
CA ALA A 19 -8.93 -10.76 -3.63
C ALA A 19 -8.16 -12.09 -3.55
N GLN A 20 -7.25 -12.33 -4.48
CA GLN A 20 -6.50 -13.60 -4.57
C GLN A 20 -5.56 -13.81 -3.37
N LEU A 21 -5.00 -12.74 -2.83
CA LEU A 21 -4.06 -12.78 -1.71
C LEU A 21 -4.48 -11.78 -0.63
N LEU A 22 -4.65 -12.27 0.59
CA LEU A 22 -4.86 -11.44 1.77
C LEU A 22 -3.54 -11.33 2.52
N ILE A 23 -3.18 -10.11 2.91
CA ILE A 23 -1.98 -9.81 3.67
C ILE A 23 -2.37 -8.92 4.86
N ALA A 24 -2.02 -9.35 6.07
CA ALA A 24 -2.31 -8.60 7.29
C ALA A 24 -1.13 -8.65 8.27
N PRO A 25 -0.77 -7.52 8.89
CA PRO A 25 -1.31 -6.18 8.71
C PRO A 25 -0.90 -5.56 7.36
N THR A 26 -1.58 -4.49 6.96
CA THR A 26 -1.32 -3.79 5.69
C THR A 26 -0.26 -2.69 5.82
N ARG A 27 0.29 -2.47 7.02
CA ARG A 27 1.24 -1.40 7.33
C ARG A 27 1.95 -1.70 8.64
N PHE A 28 3.22 -1.28 8.74
CA PHE A 28 4.01 -1.26 9.97
C PHE A 28 4.52 0.15 10.27
N VAL A 29 4.53 0.50 11.57
CA VAL A 29 5.25 1.65 12.11
C VAL A 29 6.08 1.10 13.27
N LEU A 30 7.39 1.12 13.14
CA LEU A 30 8.34 0.48 14.05
C LEU A 30 9.22 1.54 14.71
N ASP A 31 9.70 1.23 15.91
CA ASP A 31 10.71 1.99 16.61
C ASP A 31 12.09 1.61 16.08
N ALA A 32 12.94 2.59 15.83
CA ALA A 32 14.29 2.41 15.32
C ALA A 32 15.31 2.03 16.38
N ASP A 33 15.06 2.37 17.64
CA ASP A 33 16.03 2.24 18.73
C ASP A 33 16.16 0.79 19.23
N THR A 34 15.21 -0.06 18.86
CA THR A 34 15.18 -1.45 19.29
C THR A 34 15.10 -2.42 18.11
N SER A 35 15.64 -3.63 18.31
CA SER A 35 15.42 -4.71 17.34
C SER A 35 14.00 -5.25 17.50
N VAL A 36 13.24 -5.23 16.41
CA VAL A 36 11.83 -5.60 16.37
C VAL A 36 11.61 -6.84 15.52
N THR A 37 10.69 -7.70 15.96
CA THR A 37 10.23 -8.84 15.15
C THR A 37 8.71 -8.82 15.08
N GLU A 38 8.19 -8.63 13.87
CA GLU A 38 6.77 -8.59 13.60
C GLU A 38 6.29 -9.78 12.77
N LYS A 39 5.00 -10.05 12.84
CA LYS A 39 4.36 -11.15 12.13
C LYS A 39 3.44 -10.59 11.04
N ILE A 40 3.52 -11.20 9.86
CA ILE A 40 2.63 -10.95 8.74
C ILE A 40 1.92 -12.26 8.43
N VAL A 41 0.62 -12.22 8.34
CA VAL A 41 -0.18 -13.35 7.87
C VAL A 41 -0.46 -13.14 6.39
N VAL A 42 -0.16 -14.14 5.59
CA VAL A 42 -0.56 -14.22 4.19
C VAL A 42 -1.52 -15.38 4.00
N GLU A 43 -2.63 -15.14 3.30
CA GLU A 43 -3.65 -16.13 3.02
C GLU A 43 -3.96 -16.13 1.52
N ASN A 44 -4.04 -17.33 0.96
CA ASN A 44 -4.43 -17.52 -0.43
C ASN A 44 -5.95 -17.71 -0.52
N ASN A 45 -6.65 -16.69 -1.00
CA ASN A 45 -8.10 -16.73 -1.20
C ASN A 45 -8.50 -17.16 -2.63
N SER A 46 -7.51 -17.53 -3.47
CA SER A 46 -7.79 -18.08 -4.79
C SER A 46 -8.07 -19.58 -4.72
N ASP A 47 -8.57 -20.14 -5.80
CA ASP A 47 -8.83 -21.56 -6.00
C ASP A 47 -7.58 -22.36 -6.42
N GLN A 48 -6.47 -21.69 -6.71
CA GLN A 48 -5.22 -22.28 -7.17
C GLN A 48 -4.10 -22.10 -6.14
N PRO A 49 -3.19 -23.09 -5.98
CA PRO A 49 -2.02 -22.92 -5.13
C PRO A 49 -1.06 -21.89 -5.75
N ILE A 50 -0.59 -20.96 -4.94
CA ILE A 50 0.37 -19.91 -5.36
C ILE A 50 1.75 -20.14 -4.76
N ARG A 51 2.78 -19.74 -5.49
CA ARG A 51 4.15 -19.58 -5.00
C ARG A 51 4.42 -18.09 -4.82
N LEU A 52 5.01 -17.69 -3.70
CA LEU A 52 5.16 -16.29 -3.34
C LEU A 52 6.60 -15.96 -2.98
N GLU A 53 7.19 -14.97 -3.62
CA GLU A 53 8.43 -14.34 -3.20
C GLU A 53 8.12 -13.11 -2.35
N ILE A 54 8.89 -12.91 -1.28
CA ILE A 54 8.72 -11.81 -0.34
C ILE A 54 10.08 -11.20 -0.08
N LYS A 55 10.24 -9.91 -0.37
CA LYS A 55 11.50 -9.20 -0.13
C LYS A 55 11.28 -7.75 0.28
N PRO A 56 12.15 -7.21 1.14
CA PRO A 56 12.17 -5.78 1.39
C PRO A 56 12.75 -5.05 0.18
N ILE A 57 12.08 -3.99 -0.22
CA ILE A 57 12.53 -3.09 -1.29
C ILE A 57 12.28 -1.64 -0.87
N TYR A 58 12.94 -0.71 -1.53
CA TYR A 58 12.64 0.72 -1.40
C TYR A 58 12.00 1.25 -2.69
N ARG A 59 11.07 2.16 -2.52
CA ARG A 59 10.45 2.93 -3.60
C ARG A 59 10.31 4.37 -3.15
N PRO A 60 10.92 5.34 -3.85
CA PRO A 60 10.78 6.75 -3.52
C PRO A 60 9.33 7.22 -3.70
N ILE A 61 8.94 8.24 -2.95
CA ILE A 61 7.63 8.87 -3.02
C ILE A 61 7.81 10.30 -3.53
N LYS A 62 6.90 10.77 -4.39
CA LYS A 62 6.80 12.17 -4.79
C LYS A 62 6.17 12.98 -3.65
N ALA A 63 6.35 14.30 -3.66
CA ALA A 63 5.68 15.19 -2.71
C ALA A 63 4.16 15.00 -2.68
N THR A 64 3.56 14.64 -3.80
CA THR A 64 2.12 14.30 -3.91
C THR A 64 1.72 12.97 -3.24
N GLY A 65 2.64 12.26 -2.59
CA GLY A 65 2.38 10.96 -1.97
C GLY A 65 2.37 9.77 -2.93
N LEU A 66 2.58 9.97 -4.22
CA LEU A 66 2.60 8.89 -5.21
C LEU A 66 3.95 8.17 -5.20
N VAL A 67 3.90 6.84 -5.14
CA VAL A 67 5.07 5.96 -5.22
C VAL A 67 5.66 6.02 -6.63
N ARG A 68 6.98 6.23 -6.73
CA ARG A 68 7.71 6.18 -7.99
C ARG A 68 8.06 4.74 -8.33
N THR A 69 7.99 4.40 -9.61
CA THR A 69 8.34 3.06 -10.13
C THR A 69 9.76 2.98 -10.66
N ASP A 70 10.42 4.10 -10.92
CA ASP A 70 11.81 4.20 -11.33
C ASP A 70 12.74 3.75 -10.18
N ALA A 71 13.46 2.67 -10.44
CA ALA A 71 13.99 1.80 -9.40
C ALA A 71 15.36 2.19 -8.78
N ASN A 72 16.04 3.22 -9.27
CA ASN A 72 17.48 3.39 -8.99
C ASN A 72 17.82 4.64 -8.14
N VAL A 73 16.89 5.16 -7.37
CA VAL A 73 17.14 6.29 -6.49
C VAL A 73 17.48 5.78 -5.10
N THR A 74 18.72 6.00 -4.66
CA THR A 74 19.11 5.79 -3.25
C THR A 74 18.79 7.07 -2.50
N GLU A 75 17.78 7.04 -1.66
CA GLU A 75 17.45 8.15 -0.77
C GLU A 75 17.86 7.82 0.67
N SER A 76 18.17 8.86 1.45
CA SER A 76 18.63 8.73 2.84
C SER A 76 17.62 8.02 3.74
N GLU A 77 16.34 7.99 3.37
CA GLU A 77 15.28 7.31 4.11
C GLU A 77 15.12 5.81 3.78
N ASN A 78 15.95 5.26 2.90
CA ASN A 78 15.90 3.84 2.52
C ASN A 78 16.45 2.92 3.61
N ILE A 79 15.60 2.06 4.15
CA ILE A 79 15.97 1.05 5.15
C ILE A 79 15.73 -0.39 4.70
N ALA A 80 15.55 -0.64 3.42
CA ALA A 80 15.27 -2.00 2.94
C ALA A 80 16.33 -3.01 3.37
N ASN A 81 17.60 -2.60 3.45
CA ASN A 81 18.72 -3.46 3.84
C ASN A 81 18.74 -3.84 5.33
N TRP A 82 18.06 -3.08 6.19
CA TRP A 82 17.94 -3.39 7.63
C TRP A 82 16.82 -4.38 7.95
N ILE A 83 15.94 -4.64 6.98
CA ILE A 83 14.80 -5.52 7.13
C ILE A 83 15.13 -6.91 6.60
N LYS A 84 14.83 -7.93 7.39
CA LYS A 84 14.93 -9.34 7.01
C LYS A 84 13.56 -9.99 7.07
N VAL A 85 13.27 -10.85 6.11
CA VAL A 85 12.01 -11.58 6.00
C VAL A 85 12.27 -13.08 6.06
N SER A 86 11.43 -13.80 6.79
CA SER A 86 11.52 -15.26 6.91
C SER A 86 10.14 -15.91 6.96
N PRO A 87 9.82 -16.85 6.05
CA PRO A 87 10.61 -17.25 4.89
C PRO A 87 10.56 -16.21 3.76
N PRO A 88 11.63 -16.04 2.96
CA PRO A 88 11.60 -15.12 1.82
C PRO A 88 10.84 -15.72 0.62
N ILE A 89 10.65 -17.03 0.59
CA ILE A 89 9.89 -17.73 -0.44
C ILE A 89 8.93 -18.72 0.23
N ILE A 90 7.65 -18.59 -0.08
CA ILE A 90 6.64 -19.60 0.18
C ILE A 90 6.50 -20.43 -1.10
N ARG A 91 7.01 -21.66 -1.08
CA ARG A 91 7.04 -22.53 -2.28
C ARG A 91 5.66 -22.95 -2.73
N GLU A 92 4.73 -23.13 -1.78
CA GLU A 92 3.35 -23.47 -2.04
C GLU A 92 2.47 -22.91 -0.92
N LEU A 93 1.46 -22.14 -1.30
CA LEU A 93 0.39 -21.68 -0.44
C LEU A 93 -0.92 -22.18 -1.08
N LYS A 94 -1.51 -23.24 -0.52
CA LYS A 94 -2.72 -23.87 -1.03
C LYS A 94 -3.94 -22.93 -0.89
N PRO A 95 -5.02 -23.17 -1.65
CA PRO A 95 -6.29 -22.46 -1.45
C PRO A 95 -6.71 -22.43 0.02
N ASN A 96 -7.15 -21.28 0.51
CA ASN A 96 -7.56 -21.01 1.90
C ASN A 96 -6.49 -21.31 2.97
N GLN A 97 -5.24 -21.51 2.55
CA GLN A 97 -4.14 -21.72 3.49
C GLN A 97 -3.56 -20.38 3.95
N ARG A 98 -3.26 -20.31 5.26
CA ARG A 98 -2.54 -19.21 5.91
C ARG A 98 -1.11 -19.60 6.20
N ARG A 99 -0.19 -18.62 6.04
CA ARG A 99 1.20 -18.72 6.47
C ARG A 99 1.61 -17.46 7.19
N THR A 100 2.43 -17.65 8.23
CA THR A 100 3.05 -16.53 8.95
C THR A 100 4.43 -16.28 8.37
N VAL A 101 4.69 -15.04 8.00
CA VAL A 101 5.99 -14.51 7.61
C VAL A 101 6.47 -13.61 8.75
N ARG A 102 7.75 -13.72 9.11
CA ARG A 102 8.36 -12.86 10.13
C ARG A 102 9.14 -11.76 9.42
N LEU A 103 8.87 -10.55 9.82
CA LEU A 103 9.68 -9.38 9.52
C LEU A 103 10.58 -9.13 10.75
N ARG A 104 11.89 -9.08 10.55
CA ARG A 104 12.84 -8.67 11.58
C ARG A 104 13.58 -7.43 11.10
N MET A 105 13.63 -6.44 11.95
CA MET A 105 14.45 -5.25 11.79
C MET A 105 15.45 -5.19 12.94
N ASN A 106 16.72 -4.93 12.64
CA ASN A 106 17.68 -4.60 13.67
C ASN A 106 17.56 -3.11 14.02
N ALA A 107 17.98 -2.73 15.23
CA ALA A 107 18.11 -1.33 15.60
C ALA A 107 18.93 -0.57 14.54
N LEU A 108 18.54 0.65 14.22
CA LEU A 108 19.29 1.50 13.31
C LEU A 108 20.51 2.08 14.02
N PRO A 109 21.60 2.38 13.29
CA PRO A 109 22.78 3.00 13.86
C PRO A 109 22.50 4.34 14.56
N ASP A 110 23.20 4.63 15.65
CA ASP A 110 23.00 5.85 16.45
C ASP A 110 23.34 7.12 15.68
N ASP A 111 24.24 7.04 14.72
CA ASP A 111 24.67 8.14 13.85
C ASP A 111 23.69 8.46 12.72
N MET A 112 22.65 7.66 12.52
CA MET A 112 21.59 8.02 11.58
C MET A 112 20.77 9.19 12.14
N PRO A 113 20.43 10.21 11.32
CA PRO A 113 19.62 11.35 11.74
C PRO A 113 18.23 10.96 12.28
N ASP A 114 17.69 11.79 13.17
CA ASP A 114 16.29 11.66 13.60
C ASP A 114 15.34 11.83 12.42
N GLY A 115 14.36 10.96 12.34
CA GLY A 115 13.38 11.02 11.26
C GLY A 115 12.69 9.69 10.99
N GLU A 116 11.74 9.72 10.05
CA GLU A 116 11.05 8.54 9.59
C GLU A 116 11.75 7.96 8.35
N TYR A 117 12.07 6.68 8.44
CA TYR A 117 12.68 5.88 7.40
C TYR A 117 11.65 4.93 6.80
N ARG A 118 11.89 4.41 5.60
CA ARG A 118 10.88 3.69 4.86
C ARG A 118 11.42 2.55 4.02
N ALA A 119 10.64 1.47 3.97
CA ALA A 119 10.76 0.38 3.00
C ALA A 119 9.38 -0.19 2.68
N TYR A 120 9.33 -1.11 1.74
CA TYR A 120 8.15 -1.90 1.44
C TYR A 120 8.51 -3.38 1.48
N LEU A 121 7.61 -4.18 2.03
CA LEU A 121 7.63 -5.61 1.77
C LEU A 121 6.90 -5.87 0.47
N TRP A 122 7.63 -6.33 -0.52
CA TRP A 122 7.09 -6.69 -1.82
C TRP A 122 6.73 -8.17 -1.84
N PHE A 123 5.47 -8.45 -2.11
CA PHE A 123 4.93 -9.79 -2.27
C PHE A 123 4.64 -10.01 -3.75
N SER A 124 5.36 -10.94 -4.37
CA SER A 124 5.23 -11.24 -5.79
C SER A 124 4.88 -12.70 -6.00
N PRO A 125 3.72 -12.99 -6.60
CA PRO A 125 3.43 -14.33 -7.08
C PRO A 125 4.43 -14.74 -8.15
N ILE A 126 4.97 -15.97 -8.04
CA ILE A 126 5.90 -16.54 -9.00
C ILE A 126 5.12 -17.54 -9.85
N ALA A 127 5.11 -17.34 -11.16
CA ALA A 127 4.51 -18.29 -12.10
C ALA A 127 5.18 -19.67 -12.01
N LYS A 128 4.41 -20.74 -12.10
CA LYS A 128 4.96 -22.09 -12.19
C LYS A 128 5.58 -22.27 -13.58
N ALA A 129 6.72 -22.96 -13.62
CA ALA A 129 7.40 -23.25 -14.89
C ALA A 129 6.50 -23.98 -15.92
N LYS A 130 5.53 -24.76 -15.44
CA LYS A 130 4.57 -25.45 -16.30
C LYS A 130 3.60 -24.50 -17.00
N GLU A 131 3.19 -23.41 -16.33
CA GLU A 131 2.32 -22.38 -16.94
C GLU A 131 3.04 -21.61 -18.05
N LEU A 132 4.34 -21.35 -17.88
CA LEU A 132 5.16 -20.72 -18.91
C LEU A 132 5.33 -21.61 -20.16
N SER A 133 5.49 -22.91 -19.99
CA SER A 133 5.62 -23.88 -21.09
C SER A 133 4.32 -24.07 -21.86
N GLU A 134 3.17 -24.04 -21.19
CA GLU A 134 1.85 -24.15 -21.81
C GLU A 134 1.50 -22.87 -22.60
N LEU A 135 1.90 -21.70 -22.12
CA LEU A 135 1.76 -20.44 -22.85
C LEU A 135 2.59 -20.41 -24.14
N ASP A 136 3.84 -20.90 -24.09
CA ASP A 136 4.73 -21.01 -25.25
C ASP A 136 4.22 -22.03 -26.30
N LEU A 137 3.63 -23.12 -25.83
CA LEU A 137 3.05 -24.14 -26.71
C LEU A 137 1.74 -23.67 -27.36
N SER A 138 0.93 -22.90 -26.65
CA SER A 138 -0.31 -22.31 -27.20
C SER A 138 -0.02 -21.24 -28.23
N ALA A 139 1.11 -20.55 -28.14
CA ALA A 139 1.55 -19.58 -29.13
C ALA A 139 2.11 -20.21 -30.41
N LYS A 140 2.49 -21.49 -30.39
CA LYS A 140 3.14 -22.20 -31.51
C LYS A 140 2.26 -23.22 -32.26
N GLY A 141 1.04 -23.47 -31.83
CA GLY A 141 0.27 -24.59 -32.37
C GLY A 141 -1.19 -24.31 -32.72
N GLN A 142 -1.44 -24.19 -34.00
CA GLN A 142 -2.69 -24.48 -34.75
C GLN A 142 -3.74 -23.35 -34.89
N SER A 143 -3.69 -22.79 -36.07
CA SER A 143 -4.84 -22.31 -36.84
C SER A 143 -5.94 -23.37 -36.90
N ASN A 144 -6.97 -23.23 -36.03
CA ASN A 144 -8.32 -23.69 -36.33
C ASN A 144 -9.31 -22.97 -35.41
N ASN A 145 -10.03 -22.02 -36.00
CA ASN A 145 -11.33 -21.44 -35.62
C ASN A 145 -11.68 -21.43 -34.10
N GLY A 146 -11.07 -20.47 -33.39
CA GLY A 146 -11.43 -20.17 -32.03
C GLY A 146 -10.20 -19.63 -31.26
N SER A 147 -9.88 -18.32 -31.41
CA SER A 147 -8.80 -17.71 -30.62
C SER A 147 -9.23 -17.68 -29.16
N ALA A 148 -8.81 -18.68 -28.37
CA ALA A 148 -8.91 -18.61 -26.92
C ALA A 148 -7.79 -17.70 -26.40
N PHE A 149 -8.16 -16.52 -25.94
CA PHE A 149 -7.24 -15.56 -25.33
C PHE A 149 -7.25 -15.79 -23.81
N GLN A 150 -6.15 -16.25 -23.26
CA GLN A 150 -6.00 -16.43 -21.81
C GLN A 150 -5.14 -15.30 -21.23
N LEU A 151 -5.74 -14.46 -20.37
CA LEU A 151 -5.07 -13.40 -19.63
C LEU A 151 -4.71 -13.89 -18.23
N ASN A 152 -3.41 -13.98 -17.95
CA ASN A 152 -2.91 -14.25 -16.60
C ASN A 152 -2.39 -12.94 -15.97
N PHE A 153 -3.05 -12.48 -14.92
CA PHE A 153 -2.65 -11.31 -14.17
C PHE A 153 -1.82 -11.71 -12.94
N HIS A 154 -0.62 -11.16 -12.84
CA HIS A 154 0.19 -11.24 -11.63
C HIS A 154 0.14 -9.90 -10.90
N ILE A 155 -0.52 -9.88 -9.73
CA ILE A 155 -0.64 -8.67 -8.91
C ILE A 155 0.42 -8.71 -7.83
N ASN A 156 1.35 -7.75 -7.89
CA ASN A 156 2.30 -7.51 -6.82
C ASN A 156 1.67 -6.68 -5.71
N SER A 157 1.87 -7.09 -4.46
CA SER A 157 1.40 -6.36 -3.29
C SER A 157 2.56 -5.73 -2.54
N TYR A 158 2.34 -4.53 -1.99
CA TYR A 158 3.34 -3.79 -1.25
C TYR A 158 2.79 -3.42 0.12
N VAL A 159 3.47 -3.85 1.18
CA VAL A 159 3.16 -3.47 2.56
C VAL A 159 4.21 -2.47 3.03
N PRO A 160 3.84 -1.21 3.28
CA PRO A 160 4.77 -0.19 3.75
C PRO A 160 5.25 -0.50 5.18
N VAL A 161 6.54 -0.26 5.39
CA VAL A 161 7.21 -0.33 6.69
C VAL A 161 7.85 1.02 6.93
N TYR A 162 7.36 1.74 7.94
CA TYR A 162 7.88 2.99 8.44
C TYR A 162 8.67 2.72 9.70
N VAL A 163 9.82 3.35 9.85
CA VAL A 163 10.69 3.21 11.02
C VAL A 163 11.01 4.58 11.54
N GLN A 164 10.64 4.86 12.78
CA GLN A 164 10.76 6.16 13.42
C GLN A 164 11.95 6.16 14.38
N LYS A 165 12.88 7.10 14.17
CA LYS A 165 14.09 7.29 14.97
C LYS A 165 14.08 8.65 15.63
N GLY A 166 14.37 8.67 16.92
CA GLY A 166 14.54 9.87 17.69
C GLY A 166 13.24 10.63 17.98
N LYS A 167 13.35 11.93 18.19
CA LYS A 167 12.23 12.77 18.60
C LYS A 167 11.44 13.30 17.41
N GLN A 168 10.11 13.22 17.49
CA GLN A 168 9.23 13.85 16.50
C GLN A 168 9.32 15.37 16.57
N VAL A 169 9.55 15.99 15.41
CA VAL A 169 9.40 17.43 15.17
C VAL A 169 8.26 17.62 14.19
N GLN A 170 7.18 18.21 14.65
CA GLN A 170 6.00 18.48 13.82
C GLN A 170 6.13 19.88 13.21
N ASP A 171 6.06 19.95 11.88
CA ASP A 171 5.99 21.18 11.11
C ASP A 171 5.01 20.98 9.96
N VAL A 172 3.76 21.41 10.17
CA VAL A 172 2.67 21.25 9.20
C VAL A 172 2.17 22.62 8.79
N LYS A 173 2.23 22.89 7.49
CA LYS A 173 1.71 24.11 6.87
C LYS A 173 0.33 23.85 6.31
N PHE A 174 -0.60 24.75 6.60
CA PHE A 174 -1.97 24.69 6.17
C PHE A 174 -2.34 26.01 5.49
N THR A 175 -2.76 25.95 4.24
CA THR A 175 -3.09 27.15 3.44
C THR A 175 -4.44 26.95 2.76
N CYS A 176 -5.31 27.96 2.88
CA CYS A 176 -6.60 28.02 2.24
C CYS A 176 -6.66 29.25 1.35
N GLU A 177 -6.62 29.06 0.05
CA GLU A 177 -6.63 30.15 -0.93
C GLU A 177 -7.38 29.73 -2.19
N ASN A 178 -8.17 30.66 -2.76
CA ASN A 178 -8.80 30.48 -4.07
C ASN A 178 -9.52 29.12 -4.24
N GLN A 179 -10.33 28.71 -3.27
CA GLN A 179 -11.05 27.42 -3.26
C GLN A 179 -10.11 26.21 -3.20
N SER A 180 -8.86 26.40 -2.83
CA SER A 180 -7.85 25.35 -2.72
C SER A 180 -7.36 25.24 -1.28
N LEU A 181 -7.36 24.03 -0.78
CA LEU A 181 -6.70 23.65 0.46
C LEU A 181 -5.36 23.03 0.12
N THR A 182 -4.29 23.53 0.73
CA THR A 182 -2.97 22.90 0.67
C THR A 182 -2.49 22.57 2.08
N ILE A 183 -2.11 21.32 2.32
CA ILE A 183 -1.53 20.85 3.58
C ILE A 183 -0.18 20.24 3.26
N ARG A 184 0.89 20.71 3.87
CA ARG A 184 2.25 20.23 3.67
C ARG A 184 2.88 19.84 4.99
N ASN A 185 3.48 18.67 5.04
CA ASN A 185 4.23 18.18 6.19
C ASN A 185 5.73 18.36 5.96
N ASP A 186 6.31 19.39 6.56
CA ASP A 186 7.75 19.65 6.60
C ASP A 186 8.42 19.03 7.85
N GLY A 187 7.65 18.34 8.70
CA GLY A 187 8.14 17.62 9.87
C GLY A 187 8.96 16.38 9.51
N ASN A 188 9.62 15.81 10.51
CA ASN A 188 10.49 14.65 10.32
C ASN A 188 9.78 13.29 10.37
N PHE A 189 8.53 13.24 10.82
CA PHE A 189 7.68 12.03 10.85
C PHE A 189 6.42 12.26 10.02
N GLN A 190 5.72 11.16 9.71
CA GLN A 190 4.38 11.24 9.13
C GLN A 190 3.43 11.98 10.08
N PHE A 191 2.57 12.79 9.51
CA PHE A 191 1.54 13.53 10.21
C PHE A 191 0.20 12.81 10.09
N ASN A 192 -0.45 12.55 11.20
CA ASN A 192 -1.76 11.91 11.26
C ASN A 192 -2.77 12.91 11.82
N ALA A 193 -3.86 13.11 11.10
CA ALA A 193 -4.92 14.04 11.47
C ALA A 193 -6.28 13.57 10.94
N LYS A 194 -7.32 14.27 11.31
CA LYS A 194 -8.65 14.17 10.75
C LYS A 194 -8.92 15.46 9.98
N LEU A 195 -9.24 15.33 8.70
CA LEU A 195 -9.68 16.42 7.86
C LEU A 195 -11.20 16.41 7.80
N ASN A 196 -11.82 17.47 8.31
CA ASN A 196 -13.25 17.69 8.17
C ASN A 196 -13.51 18.71 7.08
N VAL A 197 -14.47 18.42 6.22
CA VAL A 197 -14.96 19.33 5.18
C VAL A 197 -16.48 19.32 5.26
N ASP A 198 -17.05 20.41 5.68
CA ASP A 198 -18.48 20.53 6.00
C ASP A 198 -18.92 19.38 6.95
N ASP A 199 -19.85 18.53 6.53
CA ASP A 199 -20.34 17.38 7.30
C ASP A 199 -19.52 16.10 7.08
N HIS A 200 -18.46 16.14 6.28
CA HIS A 200 -17.63 14.98 5.96
C HIS A 200 -16.33 14.99 6.74
N SER A 201 -15.95 13.81 7.25
CA SER A 201 -14.73 13.62 8.00
C SER A 201 -13.91 12.48 7.39
N GLU A 202 -12.67 12.75 7.06
CA GLU A 202 -11.73 11.73 6.54
C GLU A 202 -10.43 11.69 7.36
N LYS A 203 -9.87 10.49 7.48
CA LYS A 203 -8.54 10.33 8.09
C LYS A 203 -7.47 10.78 7.10
N LEU A 204 -6.66 11.75 7.52
CA LEU A 204 -5.50 12.22 6.78
C LEU A 204 -4.22 11.59 7.35
N VAL A 205 -3.42 10.99 6.47
CA VAL A 205 -2.04 10.59 6.77
C VAL A 205 -1.14 11.23 5.74
N LEU A 206 -0.34 12.18 6.17
CA LEU A 206 0.57 12.90 5.31
C LEU A 206 2.01 12.51 5.65
N LEU A 207 2.69 11.87 4.71
CA LEU A 207 4.06 11.43 4.90
C LEU A 207 5.00 12.63 5.05
N ARG A 208 6.18 12.39 5.60
CA ARG A 208 7.25 13.38 5.66
C ARG A 208 7.54 13.96 4.26
N ASN A 209 7.67 15.28 4.16
CA ASN A 209 7.87 16.02 2.90
C ASN A 209 6.75 15.84 1.86
N ALA A 210 5.59 15.36 2.26
CA ALA A 210 4.45 15.23 1.37
C ALA A 210 3.51 16.44 1.46
N GLU A 211 2.79 16.66 0.35
CA GLU A 211 1.84 17.74 0.19
C GLU A 211 0.52 17.20 -0.36
N LEU A 212 -0.58 17.61 0.25
CA LEU A 212 -1.93 17.41 -0.24
C LEU A 212 -2.48 18.72 -0.75
N SER A 213 -2.95 18.75 -1.99
CA SER A 213 -3.68 19.89 -2.53
C SER A 213 -5.03 19.40 -3.07
N LYS A 214 -6.12 20.01 -2.61
CA LYS A 214 -7.50 19.69 -3.02
C LYS A 214 -8.29 20.97 -3.23
N SER A 215 -9.15 20.98 -4.24
CA SER A 215 -10.12 22.08 -4.48
C SER A 215 -11.49 21.70 -3.96
N PHE A 216 -12.19 22.70 -3.39
CA PHE A 216 -13.52 22.55 -2.82
C PHE A 216 -14.46 23.68 -3.31
N PRO A 217 -15.78 23.53 -3.19
CA PRO A 217 -16.73 24.59 -3.50
C PRO A 217 -16.52 25.84 -2.63
N ILE A 218 -16.92 27.01 -3.15
CA ILE A 218 -16.89 28.26 -2.38
C ILE A 218 -17.80 28.12 -1.15
N GLY A 219 -17.30 28.55 0.00
CA GLY A 219 -18.02 28.51 1.27
C GLY A 219 -17.85 27.22 2.05
N SER A 220 -17.10 26.21 1.52
CA SER A 220 -16.82 25.00 2.28
C SER A 220 -16.02 25.32 3.54
N LYS A 221 -16.48 24.77 4.67
CA LYS A 221 -15.80 24.87 5.97
C LYS A 221 -14.81 23.72 6.10
N VAL A 222 -13.54 24.04 6.30
CA VAL A 222 -12.49 23.04 6.43
C VAL A 222 -11.84 23.18 7.79
N SER A 223 -11.66 22.04 8.49
CA SER A 223 -10.88 21.99 9.74
C SER A 223 -9.96 20.78 9.77
N LEU A 224 -8.78 20.99 10.35
CA LEU A 224 -7.77 19.97 10.57
C LEU A 224 -7.66 19.70 12.07
N LEU A 225 -7.98 18.45 12.47
CA LEU A 225 -7.96 18.03 13.87
C LEU A 225 -6.89 16.99 14.12
N GLN A 226 -6.19 17.12 15.24
CA GLN A 226 -5.29 16.10 15.76
C GLN A 226 -5.67 15.85 17.24
N ASP A 227 -5.85 14.59 17.61
CA ASP A 227 -6.25 14.18 18.97
C ASP A 227 -7.47 14.97 19.50
N GLU A 228 -8.48 15.15 18.62
CA GLU A 228 -9.72 15.91 18.87
C GLU A 228 -9.51 17.43 19.09
N GLN A 229 -8.30 17.94 18.93
CA GLN A 229 -8.02 19.38 18.99
C GLN A 229 -7.95 19.96 17.57
N SER A 230 -8.61 21.12 17.37
CA SER A 230 -8.52 21.86 16.13
C SER A 230 -7.15 22.51 16.01
N LEU A 231 -6.40 22.16 14.95
CA LEU A 231 -5.12 22.78 14.63
C LEU A 231 -5.30 24.00 13.73
N HIS A 232 -6.18 23.86 12.74
CA HIS A 232 -6.46 24.88 11.73
C HIS A 232 -7.92 24.81 11.29
N GLU A 233 -8.49 25.99 10.99
CA GLU A 233 -9.84 26.12 10.43
C GLU A 233 -9.84 27.22 9.37
N CYS A 234 -10.60 27.03 8.30
CA CYS A 234 -10.81 28.07 7.30
C CYS A 234 -12.16 27.86 6.57
N ILE A 235 -12.55 28.89 5.79
CA ILE A 235 -13.66 28.84 4.83
C ILE A 235 -13.04 29.15 3.46
N LEU A 236 -13.29 28.27 2.49
CA LEU A 236 -12.79 28.38 1.11
C LEU A 236 -13.76 29.12 0.19
#